data_c8c0445be51b816c89b5063bb54357e9
#
_entry.id   c8c0445be51b816c89b5063bb54357e9
#
_cell.length_a   1.000
_cell.length_b   1.000
_cell.length_c   1.000
_cell.angle_alpha   90.00
_cell.angle_beta   90.00
_cell.angle_gamma   90.00
#
_symmetry.space_group_name_H-M   'P 1'
#
loop_
_entity.id
_entity.type
_entity.pdbx_description
1 polymer ?
#
loop_
_entity_poly.entity_id
_entity_poly.type
_entity_poly.pdbx_seq_one_letter_code
_entity_poly.pdbx_strand_id
1 'polypeptide(L)'
;MRKSGRLELTWTGKYEEKKIEPRILVEDKKKSYGNPANKNMLIHGDNLIALKALEADFTGKIKCVYIDPPFNTGQAFENYDDDMEHSIWLDLMARRLRLIYNLLEENGLLWVHLDDVEVHYCKVILDEIFMRRNFVSHITYERSAVAGIGQGGYLVNTTEHILLYKKGALPNKNNQSFEELGMNIMKRYNKYVSNFGTRKLIREFKSKSNGETVRVYKHIGFKIGSISLKNASKREREIRDEFAAHLDSLFRGNRVQRENEFQNDIIADFDKDVFYSIDYIPSRGKNEGRETTLYYYNLKLRSC
;
A
#
# COMPACT_ATOMS: atom_id res chain seq x y z
N MET A 1 13.01 21.88 -29.50
CA MET A 1 13.40 20.71 -28.68
C MET A 1 13.62 21.15 -27.23
N ARG A 2 12.80 20.72 -26.28
CA ARG A 2 13.07 20.95 -24.85
C ARG A 2 14.31 20.14 -24.48
N LYS A 3 15.38 20.80 -24.04
CA LYS A 3 16.54 20.13 -23.44
C LYS A 3 16.00 19.38 -22.21
N SER A 4 16.09 18.05 -22.19
CA SER A 4 15.78 17.26 -21.01
C SER A 4 16.87 17.52 -19.98
N GLY A 5 16.60 18.41 -19.02
CA GLY A 5 17.47 18.62 -17.87
C GLY A 5 17.42 17.38 -16.97
N ARG A 6 18.56 16.90 -16.51
CA ARG A 6 18.68 15.85 -15.49
C ARG A 6 18.86 16.54 -14.14
N LEU A 7 18.03 16.23 -13.15
CA LEU A 7 18.27 16.57 -11.77
C LEU A 7 19.29 15.58 -11.21
N GLU A 8 20.33 16.06 -10.60
CA GLU A 8 21.40 15.25 -10.04
C GLU A 8 21.88 15.85 -8.71
N LEU A 9 22.05 15.00 -7.71
CA LEU A 9 22.69 15.32 -6.47
C LEU A 9 24.19 15.01 -6.60
N THR A 10 25.07 15.98 -6.30
CA THR A 10 26.52 15.81 -6.38
C THR A 10 27.16 15.95 -5.00
N TRP A 11 28.18 15.15 -4.73
CA TRP A 11 29.01 15.19 -3.53
C TRP A 11 30.44 14.79 -3.86
N THR A 12 31.37 15.09 -2.95
CA THR A 12 32.77 14.71 -3.10
C THR A 12 32.92 13.20 -3.16
N GLY A 13 33.59 12.69 -4.19
CA GLY A 13 33.82 11.24 -4.37
C GLY A 13 32.72 10.50 -5.13
N LYS A 14 31.58 11.13 -5.51
CA LYS A 14 30.47 10.46 -6.23
C LYS A 14 30.90 9.67 -7.46
N TYR A 15 31.85 10.19 -8.20
CA TYR A 15 32.33 9.59 -9.46
C TYR A 15 33.62 8.81 -9.30
N GLU A 16 34.13 8.65 -8.07
CA GLU A 16 35.31 7.85 -7.83
C GLU A 16 34.97 6.36 -7.91
N GLU A 17 35.59 5.67 -8.88
CA GLU A 17 35.47 4.22 -9.01
C GLU A 17 36.38 3.54 -7.97
N LYS A 18 35.85 3.23 -6.80
CA LYS A 18 36.51 2.35 -5.84
C LYS A 18 36.21 0.90 -6.23
N LYS A 19 37.21 0.19 -6.75
CA LYS A 19 37.07 -1.25 -7.04
C LYS A 19 36.77 -2.00 -5.76
N ILE A 20 35.63 -2.68 -5.74
CA ILE A 20 35.29 -3.61 -4.67
C ILE A 20 35.90 -4.96 -5.04
N GLU A 21 36.83 -5.43 -4.25
CA GLU A 21 37.43 -6.75 -4.47
C GLU A 21 36.35 -7.83 -4.27
N PRO A 22 36.20 -8.75 -5.22
CA PRO A 22 35.26 -9.85 -5.06
C PRO A 22 35.69 -10.75 -3.90
N ARG A 23 34.75 -11.11 -3.07
CA ARG A 23 34.92 -12.09 -1.98
C ARG A 23 33.92 -13.21 -2.17
N ILE A 24 34.22 -14.35 -1.61
CA ILE A 24 33.30 -15.50 -1.58
C ILE A 24 32.62 -15.59 -0.23
N LEU A 25 31.37 -16.06 -0.24
CA LEU A 25 30.66 -16.41 0.98
C LEU A 25 31.11 -17.80 1.42
N VAL A 26 31.48 -17.94 2.67
CA VAL A 26 31.93 -19.23 3.26
C VAL A 26 30.94 -19.63 4.34
N GLU A 27 30.39 -20.84 4.23
CA GLU A 27 29.49 -21.38 5.25
C GLU A 27 30.22 -21.71 6.55
N ASP A 28 29.75 -21.16 7.66
CA ASP A 28 30.14 -21.59 9.00
C ASP A 28 29.26 -22.76 9.46
N LYS A 29 29.71 -23.98 9.21
CA LYS A 29 28.97 -25.20 9.54
C LYS A 29 28.63 -25.33 11.02
N LYS A 30 29.39 -24.68 11.92
CA LYS A 30 29.12 -24.73 13.37
C LYS A 30 27.93 -23.87 13.78
N LYS A 31 27.60 -22.87 12.94
CA LYS A 31 26.50 -21.96 13.18
C LYS A 31 25.29 -22.26 12.28
N SER A 32 25.47 -23.16 11.30
CA SER A 32 24.38 -23.59 10.40
C SER A 32 23.48 -24.61 11.10
N TYR A 33 22.16 -24.43 10.99
CA TYR A 33 21.15 -25.30 11.57
C TYR A 33 19.88 -25.36 10.73
N GLY A 34 19.01 -26.33 10.98
CA GLY A 34 17.74 -26.51 10.30
C GLY A 34 17.82 -27.42 9.07
N ASN A 35 16.84 -27.31 8.17
CA ASN A 35 16.78 -28.15 6.97
C ASN A 35 17.70 -27.57 5.88
N PRO A 36 18.70 -28.32 5.38
CA PRO A 36 19.60 -27.85 4.31
C PRO A 36 18.91 -27.51 2.99
N ALA A 37 17.67 -28.01 2.77
CA ALA A 37 16.86 -27.62 1.60
C ALA A 37 16.37 -26.17 1.67
N ASN A 38 16.29 -25.59 2.86
CA ASN A 38 15.96 -24.19 3.07
C ASN A 38 17.22 -23.35 2.91
N LYS A 39 17.34 -22.65 1.79
CA LYS A 39 18.51 -21.83 1.45
C LYS A 39 18.51 -20.45 2.14
N ASN A 40 18.01 -20.34 3.37
CA ASN A 40 18.10 -19.11 4.13
C ASN A 40 19.53 -18.86 4.58
N MET A 41 20.00 -17.63 4.48
CA MET A 41 21.37 -17.26 4.85
C MET A 41 21.35 -16.04 5.78
N LEU A 42 22.19 -16.10 6.83
CA LEU A 42 22.61 -14.95 7.60
C LEU A 42 24.08 -14.66 7.24
N ILE A 43 24.33 -13.51 6.61
CA ILE A 43 25.67 -13.14 6.17
C ILE A 43 26.26 -12.16 7.17
N HIS A 44 27.41 -12.53 7.75
CA HIS A 44 28.14 -11.70 8.70
C HIS A 44 29.36 -11.07 8.01
N GLY A 45 29.43 -9.74 7.99
CA GLY A 45 30.52 -9.00 7.38
C GLY A 45 30.09 -7.61 6.89
N ASP A 46 31.00 -6.89 6.24
CA ASP A 46 30.66 -5.63 5.59
C ASP A 46 29.65 -5.87 4.46
N ASN A 47 28.52 -5.16 4.52
CA ASN A 47 27.40 -5.39 3.62
C ASN A 47 27.68 -4.95 2.16
N LEU A 48 28.64 -4.03 1.89
CA LEU A 48 29.04 -3.69 0.54
C LEU A 48 29.76 -4.87 -0.12
N ILE A 49 30.67 -5.52 0.64
CA ILE A 49 31.41 -6.70 0.19
C ILE A 49 30.45 -7.89 0.02
N ALA A 50 29.53 -8.07 0.98
CA ALA A 50 28.52 -9.12 0.92
C ALA A 50 27.58 -8.96 -0.29
N LEU A 51 27.08 -7.76 -0.56
CA LEU A 51 26.25 -7.48 -1.76
C LEU A 51 27.01 -7.76 -3.05
N LYS A 52 28.31 -7.41 -3.09
CA LYS A 52 29.17 -7.71 -4.25
C LYS A 52 29.36 -9.21 -4.45
N ALA A 53 29.54 -9.98 -3.35
CA ALA A 53 29.66 -11.43 -3.43
C ALA A 53 28.35 -12.10 -3.92
N LEU A 54 27.20 -11.55 -3.55
CA LEU A 54 25.88 -12.06 -3.97
C LEU A 54 25.61 -11.86 -5.46
N GLU A 55 26.29 -10.93 -6.15
CA GLU A 55 26.03 -10.70 -7.58
C GLU A 55 26.29 -11.95 -8.43
N ALA A 56 27.23 -12.80 -8.05
CA ALA A 56 27.55 -14.01 -8.82
C ALA A 56 26.34 -14.95 -8.97
N ASP A 57 25.59 -15.13 -7.91
CA ASP A 57 24.49 -16.10 -7.84
C ASP A 57 23.10 -15.49 -7.92
N PHE A 58 22.95 -14.20 -7.54
CA PHE A 58 21.65 -13.57 -7.32
C PHE A 58 21.35 -12.37 -8.21
N THR A 59 22.21 -12.00 -9.18
CA THR A 59 21.89 -10.93 -10.13
C THR A 59 20.56 -11.20 -10.86
N GLY A 60 19.63 -10.24 -10.75
CA GLY A 60 18.30 -10.32 -11.38
C GLY A 60 17.36 -11.37 -10.80
N LYS A 61 17.61 -11.88 -9.58
CA LYS A 61 16.82 -12.95 -8.97
C LYS A 61 16.08 -12.57 -7.68
N ILE A 62 16.40 -11.43 -7.09
CA ILE A 62 15.83 -11.00 -5.82
C ILE A 62 14.50 -10.29 -6.06
N LYS A 63 13.42 -10.81 -5.48
CA LYS A 63 12.08 -10.25 -5.60
C LYS A 63 11.82 -9.03 -4.74
N CYS A 64 12.39 -9.01 -3.54
CA CYS A 64 12.16 -7.97 -2.56
C CYS A 64 13.41 -7.74 -1.73
N VAL A 65 13.77 -6.48 -1.58
CA VAL A 65 14.82 -6.02 -0.66
C VAL A 65 14.21 -5.02 0.29
N TYR A 66 14.41 -5.22 1.59
CA TYR A 66 14.11 -4.25 2.63
C TYR A 66 15.43 -3.90 3.32
N ILE A 67 15.72 -2.61 3.40
CA ILE A 67 16.91 -2.11 4.12
C ILE A 67 16.50 -1.08 5.16
N ASP A 68 17.22 -1.15 6.27
CA ASP A 68 17.18 -0.25 7.41
C ASP A 68 18.62 0.26 7.61
N PRO A 69 19.05 1.28 6.83
CA PRO A 69 20.41 1.80 6.88
C PRO A 69 20.57 2.76 8.07
N PRO A 70 21.79 3.25 8.33
CA PRO A 70 22.01 4.34 9.29
C PRO A 70 21.12 5.53 8.98
N PHE A 71 20.42 6.04 9.99
CA PHE A 71 19.58 7.23 9.84
C PHE A 71 20.36 8.53 9.87
N ASN A 72 21.61 8.50 10.30
CA ASN A 72 22.52 9.65 10.41
C ASN A 72 21.98 10.74 11.34
N THR A 73 21.39 10.33 12.46
CA THR A 73 20.71 11.21 13.43
C THR A 73 21.66 11.84 14.46
N GLY A 74 22.94 11.45 14.45
CA GLY A 74 23.93 11.88 15.46
C GLY A 74 23.73 11.19 16.83
N GLN A 75 22.90 10.14 16.91
CA GLN A 75 22.74 9.36 18.13
C GLN A 75 23.83 8.28 18.18
N ALA A 76 24.60 8.26 19.26
CA ALA A 76 25.63 7.26 19.46
C ALA A 76 25.00 5.90 19.80
N PHE A 77 25.11 4.95 18.88
CA PHE A 77 24.83 3.53 19.13
C PHE A 77 26.13 2.79 19.41
N GLU A 78 26.19 1.90 20.41
CA GLU A 78 27.39 1.20 20.87
C GLU A 78 28.19 0.46 19.77
N ASN A 79 27.56 0.12 18.64
CA ASN A 79 28.17 -0.66 17.55
C ASN A 79 28.00 -0.01 16.17
N TYR A 80 27.59 1.27 16.12
CA TYR A 80 27.22 1.88 14.85
C TYR A 80 27.46 3.39 14.86
N ASP A 81 28.21 3.89 13.87
CA ASP A 81 28.47 5.33 13.70
C ASP A 81 27.28 5.94 12.95
N ASP A 82 26.40 6.62 13.67
CA ASP A 82 25.22 7.32 13.14
C ASP A 82 25.44 8.85 13.05
N ASP A 83 26.68 9.30 13.19
CA ASP A 83 27.12 10.70 13.03
C ASP A 83 28.14 10.81 11.89
N MET A 84 27.73 10.34 10.72
CA MET A 84 28.60 10.46 9.54
C MET A 84 28.44 11.82 8.89
N GLU A 85 29.56 12.34 8.35
CA GLU A 85 29.49 13.48 7.46
C GLU A 85 28.59 13.13 6.26
N HIS A 86 27.71 14.06 5.90
CA HIS A 86 26.60 13.82 4.96
C HIS A 86 27.07 13.25 3.59
N SER A 87 28.20 13.72 3.06
CA SER A 87 28.74 13.20 1.77
C SER A 87 29.23 11.76 1.89
N ILE A 88 29.73 11.36 3.06
CA ILE A 88 30.15 9.97 3.34
C ILE A 88 28.92 9.06 3.36
N TRP A 89 27.83 9.51 4.00
CA TRP A 89 26.56 8.77 4.02
C TRP A 89 25.99 8.60 2.60
N LEU A 90 26.00 9.67 1.80
CA LEU A 90 25.52 9.61 0.41
C LEU A 90 26.32 8.61 -0.43
N ASP A 91 27.68 8.60 -0.29
CA ASP A 91 28.55 7.64 -1.00
C ASP A 91 28.28 6.20 -0.55
N LEU A 92 28.15 6.00 0.77
CA LEU A 92 27.83 4.70 1.38
C LEU A 92 26.54 4.13 0.79
N MET A 93 25.47 4.92 0.75
CA MET A 93 24.18 4.54 0.23
C MET A 93 24.18 4.30 -1.27
N ALA A 94 24.72 5.24 -2.04
CA ALA A 94 24.71 5.16 -3.50
C ALA A 94 25.38 3.88 -4.04
N ARG A 95 26.49 3.45 -3.42
CA ARG A 95 27.20 2.22 -3.82
C ARG A 95 26.36 0.98 -3.56
N ARG A 96 25.75 0.88 -2.39
CA ARG A 96 24.91 -0.25 -1.98
C ARG A 96 23.63 -0.34 -2.79
N LEU A 97 22.97 0.80 -3.03
CA LEU A 97 21.75 0.88 -3.81
C LEU A 97 21.95 0.46 -5.27
N ARG A 98 23.13 0.74 -5.88
CA ARG A 98 23.46 0.25 -7.23
C ARG A 98 23.61 -1.27 -7.27
N LEU A 99 24.28 -1.87 -6.28
CA LEU A 99 24.38 -3.34 -6.19
C LEU A 99 23.00 -3.98 -5.95
N ILE A 100 22.19 -3.41 -5.06
CA ILE A 100 20.82 -3.86 -4.82
C ILE A 100 19.99 -3.81 -6.10
N TYR A 101 20.11 -2.72 -6.88
CA TYR A 101 19.41 -2.62 -8.16
C TYR A 101 19.79 -3.77 -9.11
N ASN A 102 21.07 -4.15 -9.17
CA ASN A 102 21.54 -5.26 -10.00
C ASN A 102 20.98 -6.61 -9.54
N LEU A 103 20.88 -6.82 -8.23
CA LEU A 103 20.35 -8.06 -7.64
C LEU A 103 18.85 -8.23 -7.87
N LEU A 104 18.08 -7.13 -7.91
CA LEU A 104 16.64 -7.18 -8.09
C LEU A 104 16.24 -7.75 -9.46
N GLU A 105 15.21 -8.62 -9.46
CA GLU A 105 14.54 -9.04 -10.70
C GLU A 105 13.75 -7.89 -11.34
N GLU A 106 13.30 -8.05 -12.60
CA GLU A 106 12.57 -7.00 -13.35
C GLU A 106 11.28 -6.53 -12.66
N ASN A 107 10.65 -7.37 -11.85
CA ASN A 107 9.48 -7.02 -11.04
C ASN A 107 9.83 -6.81 -9.56
N GLY A 108 11.11 -6.68 -9.26
CA GLY A 108 11.62 -6.56 -7.91
C GLY A 108 11.25 -5.24 -7.24
N LEU A 109 11.10 -5.29 -5.92
CA LEU A 109 10.77 -4.16 -5.07
C LEU A 109 11.90 -3.85 -4.10
N LEU A 110 12.17 -2.55 -3.91
CA LEU A 110 13.06 -2.04 -2.88
C LEU A 110 12.28 -1.20 -1.89
N TRP A 111 12.46 -1.49 -0.62
CA TRP A 111 11.94 -0.75 0.52
C TRP A 111 13.11 -0.18 1.30
N VAL A 112 13.15 1.12 1.50
CA VAL A 112 14.20 1.82 2.26
C VAL A 112 13.56 2.55 3.42
N HIS A 113 13.89 2.12 4.62
CA HIS A 113 13.41 2.70 5.86
C HIS A 113 14.40 3.77 6.35
N LEU A 114 13.90 4.94 6.68
CA LEU A 114 14.68 6.09 7.14
C LEU A 114 13.83 6.98 8.06
N ASP A 115 14.48 7.84 8.80
CA ASP A 115 13.82 8.99 9.42
C ASP A 115 13.80 10.21 8.48
N ASP A 116 13.42 11.39 8.99
CA ASP A 116 13.32 12.61 8.22
C ASP A 116 14.68 13.27 7.90
N VAL A 117 15.78 12.88 8.54
CA VAL A 117 17.11 13.48 8.31
C VAL A 117 17.59 13.19 6.88
N GLU A 118 17.60 11.92 6.47
CA GLU A 118 18.20 11.51 5.19
C GLU A 118 17.20 11.06 4.12
N VAL A 119 15.91 10.93 4.45
CA VAL A 119 14.91 10.39 3.51
C VAL A 119 14.82 11.17 2.19
N HIS A 120 14.95 12.48 2.24
CA HIS A 120 14.83 13.35 1.07
C HIS A 120 16.02 13.23 0.11
N TYR A 121 17.21 13.12 0.65
CA TYR A 121 18.45 12.93 -0.11
C TYR A 121 18.51 11.51 -0.69
N CYS A 122 18.16 10.51 0.11
CA CYS A 122 18.03 9.13 -0.34
C CYS A 122 17.04 9.02 -1.51
N LYS A 123 15.92 9.74 -1.44
CA LYS A 123 14.93 9.81 -2.51
C LYS A 123 15.52 10.28 -3.84
N VAL A 124 16.41 11.28 -3.82
CA VAL A 124 17.06 11.79 -5.04
C VAL A 124 18.03 10.74 -5.60
N ILE A 125 18.84 10.08 -4.76
CA ILE A 125 19.72 8.99 -5.19
C ILE A 125 18.92 7.84 -5.80
N LEU A 126 17.80 7.47 -5.20
CA LEU A 126 16.91 6.43 -5.71
C LEU A 126 16.28 6.83 -7.05
N ASP A 127 15.89 8.09 -7.23
CA ASP A 127 15.39 8.61 -8.51
C ASP A 127 16.47 8.53 -9.62
N GLU A 128 17.76 8.71 -9.28
CA GLU A 128 18.86 8.53 -10.23
C GLU A 128 19.09 7.06 -10.63
N ILE A 129 19.06 6.13 -9.64
CA ILE A 129 19.37 4.72 -9.85
C ILE A 129 18.17 3.96 -10.45
N PHE A 130 16.98 4.13 -9.88
CA PHE A 130 15.77 3.41 -10.26
C PHE A 130 14.95 4.13 -11.33
N MET A 131 15.23 5.39 -11.63
CA MET A 131 14.44 6.34 -12.39
C MET A 131 13.15 6.77 -11.61
N ARG A 132 12.86 8.07 -11.63
CA ARG A 132 11.72 8.67 -10.94
C ARG A 132 10.36 8.00 -11.26
N ARG A 133 10.16 7.53 -12.48
CA ARG A 133 8.94 6.83 -12.91
C ARG A 133 8.70 5.50 -12.16
N ASN A 134 9.72 4.96 -11.55
CA ASN A 134 9.67 3.70 -10.81
C ASN A 134 9.47 3.90 -9.30
N PHE A 135 9.33 5.13 -8.86
CA PHE A 135 8.85 5.45 -7.51
C PHE A 135 7.40 4.99 -7.36
N VAL A 136 7.13 4.24 -6.31
CA VAL A 136 5.79 3.66 -6.04
C VAL A 136 5.09 4.43 -4.93
N SER A 137 5.73 4.60 -3.78
CA SER A 137 5.13 5.25 -2.62
C SER A 137 6.15 5.77 -1.63
N HIS A 138 5.74 6.78 -0.87
CA HIS A 138 6.37 7.21 0.36
C HIS A 138 5.37 6.95 1.49
N ILE A 139 5.72 6.03 2.37
CA ILE A 139 4.90 5.64 3.51
C ILE A 139 5.47 6.34 4.73
N THR A 140 4.64 7.11 5.42
CA THR A 140 4.95 7.68 6.72
C THR A 140 4.15 6.91 7.76
N TYR A 141 4.80 6.41 8.78
CA TYR A 141 4.14 5.74 9.87
C TYR A 141 4.50 6.34 11.22
N GLU A 142 3.58 6.27 12.13
CA GLU A 142 3.77 6.76 13.48
C GLU A 142 4.54 5.71 14.28
N ARG A 143 5.72 6.05 14.72
CA ARG A 143 6.50 5.33 15.70
C ARG A 143 5.84 5.52 17.06
N SER A 144 5.79 4.50 17.91
CA SER A 144 5.08 4.54 19.18
C SER A 144 5.31 5.89 19.89
N ALA A 145 4.21 6.60 20.16
CA ALA A 145 4.22 7.89 20.82
C ALA A 145 4.74 7.73 22.27
N VAL A 146 6.04 7.72 22.43
CA VAL A 146 6.61 8.00 23.74
C VAL A 146 6.64 9.50 23.83
N ALA A 147 5.80 10.07 24.66
CA ALA A 147 6.02 11.38 25.21
C ALA A 147 7.37 11.36 25.94
N GLY A 148 8.47 11.45 25.19
CA GLY A 148 9.82 11.32 25.68
C GLY A 148 10.27 12.62 26.26
N ILE A 149 10.37 12.68 27.56
CA ILE A 149 11.28 13.58 28.26
C ILE A 149 12.69 13.26 27.71
N GLY A 150 13.25 14.13 26.84
CA GLY A 150 14.63 14.00 26.40
C GLY A 150 14.94 14.37 24.94
N GLN A 151 13.97 14.61 24.07
CA GLN A 151 14.25 15.17 22.75
C GLN A 151 14.26 16.71 22.85
N GLY A 152 15.46 17.29 22.84
CA GLY A 152 15.69 18.73 22.98
C GLY A 152 15.35 19.55 21.74
N GLY A 153 14.12 19.42 21.20
CA GLY A 153 13.64 20.18 20.05
C GLY A 153 12.31 20.86 20.32
N TYR A 154 11.95 21.84 19.48
CA TYR A 154 10.65 22.51 19.52
C TYR A 154 9.49 21.55 19.20
N LEU A 155 9.74 20.49 18.45
CA LEU A 155 8.76 19.49 18.04
C LEU A 155 9.31 18.09 18.32
N VAL A 156 8.43 17.20 18.76
CA VAL A 156 8.77 15.79 18.94
C VAL A 156 8.60 15.09 17.60
N ASN A 157 9.67 14.47 17.09
CA ASN A 157 9.57 13.62 15.92
C ASN A 157 8.96 12.27 16.31
N THR A 158 7.78 11.97 15.77
CA THR A 158 7.03 10.74 16.06
C THR A 158 6.87 9.85 14.83
N THR A 159 7.50 10.22 13.70
CA THR A 159 7.31 9.53 12.43
C THR A 159 8.60 9.00 11.85
N GLU A 160 8.50 7.92 11.12
CA GLU A 160 9.54 7.36 10.27
C GLU A 160 8.98 7.12 8.86
N HIS A 161 9.85 6.90 7.90
CA HIS A 161 9.53 6.91 6.48
C HIS A 161 10.02 5.65 5.77
N ILE A 162 9.22 5.15 4.85
CA ILE A 162 9.64 4.07 3.97
C ILE A 162 9.46 4.53 2.52
N LEU A 163 10.55 4.55 1.76
CA LEU A 163 10.54 4.78 0.34
C LEU A 163 10.40 3.46 -0.40
N LEU A 164 9.39 3.34 -1.26
CA LEU A 164 9.15 2.16 -2.07
C LEU A 164 9.43 2.44 -3.53
N TYR A 165 10.32 1.64 -4.10
CA TYR A 165 10.66 1.64 -5.52
C TYR A 165 10.46 0.26 -6.15
N LYS A 166 10.16 0.24 -7.44
CA LYS A 166 10.16 -0.95 -8.29
C LYS A 166 11.30 -0.88 -9.30
N LYS A 167 11.80 -2.01 -9.79
CA LYS A 167 12.78 -2.01 -10.90
C LYS A 167 12.11 -1.83 -12.26
N GLY A 168 11.04 -2.56 -12.53
CA GLY A 168 10.27 -2.49 -13.78
C GLY A 168 8.77 -2.47 -13.54
N ALA A 169 8.03 -3.51 -13.89
CA ALA A 169 6.60 -3.61 -13.62
C ALA A 169 6.32 -3.86 -12.13
N LEU A 170 5.15 -3.48 -11.64
CA LEU A 170 4.71 -3.94 -10.32
C LEU A 170 4.38 -5.44 -10.40
N PRO A 171 4.73 -6.23 -9.37
CA PRO A 171 4.29 -7.61 -9.30
C PRO A 171 2.76 -7.67 -9.31
N ASN A 172 2.21 -8.72 -9.92
CA ASN A 172 0.77 -8.95 -9.93
C ASN A 172 0.26 -8.99 -8.48
N LYS A 173 -0.85 -8.31 -8.22
CA LYS A 173 -1.50 -8.26 -6.90
C LYS A 173 -2.18 -9.59 -6.60
N ASN A 174 -1.41 -10.64 -6.36
CA ASN A 174 -1.97 -11.97 -6.11
C ASN A 174 -2.29 -12.25 -4.65
N ASN A 175 -1.79 -11.44 -3.72
CA ASN A 175 -2.01 -11.65 -2.30
C ASN A 175 -2.89 -10.53 -1.75
N GLN A 176 -4.19 -10.80 -1.66
CA GLN A 176 -5.06 -10.01 -0.80
C GLN A 176 -4.78 -10.45 0.65
N SER A 177 -4.23 -9.58 1.47
CA SER A 177 -4.22 -9.79 2.91
C SER A 177 -5.63 -9.55 3.42
N PHE A 178 -6.22 -10.55 4.06
CA PHE A 178 -7.49 -10.41 4.76
C PHE A 178 -7.16 -10.08 6.21
N GLU A 179 -7.47 -8.85 6.62
CA GLU A 179 -7.47 -8.50 8.04
C GLU A 179 -8.87 -8.76 8.61
N GLU A 180 -8.93 -9.18 9.86
CA GLU A 180 -10.20 -9.24 10.57
C GLU A 180 -10.80 -7.83 10.65
N LEU A 181 -12.06 -7.70 10.24
CA LEU A 181 -12.77 -6.44 10.31
C LEU A 181 -12.91 -6.00 11.77
N GLY A 182 -12.27 -4.88 12.10
CA GLY A 182 -12.42 -4.25 13.41
C GLY A 182 -13.87 -3.81 13.66
N MET A 183 -14.33 -3.86 14.91
CA MET A 183 -15.68 -3.48 15.31
C MET A 183 -16.09 -2.07 14.82
N ASN A 184 -15.14 -1.16 14.67
CA ASN A 184 -15.42 0.18 14.14
C ASN A 184 -15.83 0.18 12.66
N ILE A 185 -15.32 -0.76 11.88
CA ILE A 185 -15.70 -0.96 10.48
C ILE A 185 -17.06 -1.67 10.43
N MET A 186 -17.26 -2.71 11.25
CA MET A 186 -18.50 -3.46 11.34
C MET A 186 -19.70 -2.54 11.68
N LYS A 187 -19.50 -1.54 12.54
CA LYS A 187 -20.54 -0.53 12.85
C LYS A 187 -21.09 0.21 11.63
N ARG A 188 -20.33 0.29 10.54
CA ARG A 188 -20.75 0.95 9.30
C ARG A 188 -21.59 0.05 8.40
N TYR A 189 -21.57 -1.28 8.63
CA TYR A 189 -22.22 -2.31 7.83
C TYR A 189 -23.28 -3.07 8.63
N ASN A 190 -23.97 -2.41 9.54
CA ASN A 190 -24.92 -3.06 10.45
C ASN A 190 -26.30 -3.35 9.83
N LYS A 191 -26.43 -3.22 8.52
CA LYS A 191 -27.68 -3.54 7.79
C LYS A 191 -27.40 -4.59 6.71
N TYR A 192 -28.38 -5.45 6.47
CA TYR A 192 -28.33 -6.46 5.43
C TYR A 192 -29.68 -6.63 4.75
N VAL A 193 -29.66 -7.11 3.53
CA VAL A 193 -30.88 -7.45 2.80
C VAL A 193 -31.26 -8.88 3.13
N SER A 194 -32.32 -9.07 3.94
CA SER A 194 -32.82 -10.41 4.28
C SER A 194 -33.71 -11.02 3.18
N ASN A 195 -34.30 -10.16 2.33
CA ASN A 195 -35.04 -10.56 1.15
C ASN A 195 -34.93 -9.44 0.11
N PHE A 196 -34.43 -9.75 -1.09
CA PHE A 196 -34.32 -8.79 -2.17
C PHE A 196 -35.66 -8.45 -2.82
N GLY A 197 -36.69 -9.25 -2.61
CA GLY A 197 -37.99 -9.07 -3.25
C GLY A 197 -37.94 -9.32 -4.78
N THR A 198 -38.97 -8.82 -5.47
CA THR A 198 -39.07 -8.94 -6.93
C THR A 198 -38.57 -7.67 -7.59
N ARG A 199 -37.67 -7.80 -8.56
CA ARG A 199 -37.13 -6.69 -9.36
C ARG A 199 -38.13 -6.24 -10.43
N LYS A 200 -38.52 -4.97 -10.41
CA LYS A 200 -39.35 -4.34 -11.44
C LYS A 200 -38.54 -3.27 -12.15
N LEU A 201 -38.34 -3.43 -13.47
CA LEU A 201 -37.67 -2.42 -14.28
C LEU A 201 -38.48 -1.13 -14.26
N ILE A 202 -37.84 -0.01 -13.93
CA ILE A 202 -38.46 1.32 -13.91
C ILE A 202 -37.86 2.26 -14.94
N ARG A 203 -36.60 2.07 -15.33
CA ARG A 203 -35.90 2.90 -16.30
C ARG A 203 -34.82 2.12 -17.03
N GLU A 204 -34.68 2.36 -18.33
CA GLU A 204 -33.58 1.88 -19.16
C GLU A 204 -33.06 3.01 -20.04
N PHE A 205 -31.75 3.16 -20.14
CA PHE A 205 -31.13 4.18 -20.98
C PHE A 205 -29.68 3.80 -21.35
N LYS A 206 -29.10 4.54 -22.29
CA LYS A 206 -27.70 4.36 -22.69
C LYS A 206 -26.78 5.25 -21.87
N SER A 207 -25.69 4.68 -21.35
CA SER A 207 -24.64 5.41 -20.67
C SER A 207 -23.93 6.38 -21.62
N LYS A 208 -23.76 7.63 -21.21
CA LYS A 208 -23.03 8.65 -21.97
C LYS A 208 -21.53 8.35 -22.10
N SER A 209 -20.96 7.53 -21.19
CA SER A 209 -19.52 7.27 -21.12
C SER A 209 -19.04 6.17 -22.06
N ASN A 210 -19.85 5.12 -22.28
CA ASN A 210 -19.47 3.94 -23.06
C ASN A 210 -20.58 3.42 -23.99
N GLY A 211 -21.75 4.05 -24.01
CA GLY A 211 -22.90 3.63 -24.84
C GLY A 211 -23.59 2.35 -24.38
N GLU A 212 -23.14 1.72 -23.28
CA GLU A 212 -23.73 0.51 -22.75
C GLU A 212 -25.09 0.76 -22.09
N THR A 213 -25.93 -0.28 -22.03
CA THR A 213 -27.24 -0.18 -21.44
C THR A 213 -27.19 -0.14 -19.93
N VAL A 214 -27.85 0.82 -19.32
CA VAL A 214 -28.06 0.94 -17.87
C VAL A 214 -29.52 0.64 -17.57
N ARG A 215 -29.78 -0.27 -16.61
CA ARG A 215 -31.10 -0.67 -16.18
C ARG A 215 -31.30 -0.39 -14.72
N VAL A 216 -32.38 0.32 -14.40
CA VAL A 216 -32.75 0.69 -13.03
C VAL A 216 -33.97 -0.09 -12.61
N TYR A 217 -33.89 -0.75 -11.47
CA TYR A 217 -34.96 -1.57 -10.94
C TYR A 217 -35.39 -1.11 -9.54
N LYS A 218 -36.69 -1.14 -9.31
CA LYS A 218 -37.33 -1.05 -7.99
C LYS A 218 -37.59 -2.45 -7.46
N HIS A 219 -37.28 -2.69 -6.19
CA HIS A 219 -37.53 -3.96 -5.53
C HIS A 219 -38.84 -3.92 -4.75
N ILE A 220 -39.74 -4.86 -5.01
CA ILE A 220 -41.06 -4.96 -4.38
C ILE A 220 -41.04 -6.13 -3.38
N GLY A 221 -41.49 -5.88 -2.14
CA GLY A 221 -41.52 -6.92 -1.09
C GLY A 221 -40.13 -7.20 -0.50
N PHE A 222 -39.16 -6.32 -0.68
CA PHE A 222 -37.85 -6.43 -0.05
C PHE A 222 -37.93 -6.34 1.48
N LYS A 223 -36.95 -6.91 2.18
CA LYS A 223 -36.82 -6.81 3.64
C LYS A 223 -35.39 -6.48 4.02
N ILE A 224 -35.24 -5.50 4.90
CA ILE A 224 -33.95 -5.07 5.44
C ILE A 224 -33.88 -5.51 6.91
N GLY A 225 -32.84 -6.26 7.24
CA GLY A 225 -32.47 -6.60 8.61
C GLY A 225 -31.40 -5.66 9.15
N SER A 226 -31.20 -5.69 10.45
CA SER A 226 -30.12 -4.94 11.10
C SER A 226 -29.47 -5.76 12.20
N ILE A 227 -28.15 -5.75 12.24
CA ILE A 227 -27.34 -6.40 13.27
C ILE A 227 -27.21 -5.46 14.46
N SER A 228 -27.63 -5.92 15.63
CA SER A 228 -27.59 -5.13 16.86
C SER A 228 -26.18 -5.11 17.45
N LEU A 229 -25.60 -3.92 17.54
CA LEU A 229 -24.27 -3.70 18.12
C LEU A 229 -24.31 -3.28 19.60
N LYS A 230 -25.46 -3.45 20.26
CA LYS A 230 -25.58 -3.20 21.71
C LYS A 230 -24.70 -4.19 22.48
N ASN A 231 -23.94 -3.69 23.46
CA ASN A 231 -23.04 -4.49 24.31
C ASN A 231 -21.97 -5.25 23.49
N ALA A 232 -21.46 -4.64 22.40
CA ALA A 232 -20.54 -5.29 21.46
C ALA A 232 -19.31 -5.90 22.12
N SER A 233 -18.75 -5.26 23.16
CA SER A 233 -17.60 -5.80 23.92
C SER A 233 -17.87 -7.13 24.65
N LYS A 234 -19.13 -7.41 24.97
CA LYS A 234 -19.52 -8.67 25.64
C LYS A 234 -20.03 -9.75 24.66
N ARG A 235 -20.42 -9.34 23.46
CA ARG A 235 -21.05 -10.19 22.44
C ARG A 235 -20.28 -10.21 21.13
N GLU A 236 -18.98 -9.94 21.17
CA GLU A 236 -18.18 -9.78 19.95
C GLU A 236 -18.25 -11.01 19.04
N ARG A 237 -18.15 -12.21 19.60
CA ARG A 237 -18.21 -13.47 18.84
C ARG A 237 -19.57 -13.65 18.15
N GLU A 238 -20.66 -13.47 18.87
CA GLU A 238 -22.01 -13.59 18.32
C GLU A 238 -22.25 -12.58 17.19
N ILE A 239 -21.77 -11.35 17.36
CA ILE A 239 -21.88 -10.31 16.34
C ILE A 239 -21.06 -10.68 15.10
N ARG A 240 -19.85 -11.22 15.26
CA ARG A 240 -19.03 -11.69 14.15
C ARG A 240 -19.69 -12.84 13.38
N ASP A 241 -20.29 -13.77 14.10
CA ASP A 241 -21.03 -14.91 13.51
C ASP A 241 -22.26 -14.41 12.72
N GLU A 242 -22.98 -13.42 13.24
CA GLU A 242 -24.13 -12.79 12.58
C GLU A 242 -23.69 -12.01 11.32
N PHE A 243 -22.57 -11.30 11.38
CA PHE A 243 -21.97 -10.66 10.20
C PHE A 243 -21.56 -11.68 9.14
N ALA A 244 -20.94 -12.78 9.54
CA ALA A 244 -20.50 -13.84 8.63
C ALA A 244 -21.72 -14.51 7.94
N ALA A 245 -22.82 -14.72 8.66
CA ALA A 245 -24.05 -15.29 8.12
C ALA A 245 -24.72 -14.41 7.05
N HIS A 246 -24.46 -13.10 7.06
CA HIS A 246 -25.06 -12.14 6.12
C HIS A 246 -24.05 -11.45 5.20
N LEU A 247 -22.82 -11.97 5.07
CA LEU A 247 -21.71 -11.31 4.41
C LEU A 247 -22.06 -10.83 2.98
N ASP A 248 -22.77 -11.67 2.22
CA ASP A 248 -23.12 -11.38 0.81
C ASP A 248 -24.25 -10.35 0.65
N SER A 249 -24.95 -10.02 1.73
CA SER A 249 -26.10 -9.11 1.74
C SER A 249 -25.90 -7.88 2.60
N LEU A 250 -24.73 -7.76 3.25
CA LEU A 250 -24.37 -6.58 4.03
C LEU A 250 -24.23 -5.36 3.14
N PHE A 251 -24.72 -4.23 3.60
CA PHE A 251 -24.52 -2.97 2.90
C PHE A 251 -24.21 -1.82 3.85
N ARG A 252 -23.55 -0.84 3.29
CA ARG A 252 -23.18 0.40 3.96
C ARG A 252 -23.99 1.55 3.36
N GLY A 253 -24.54 2.39 4.23
CA GLY A 253 -25.07 3.69 3.80
C GLY A 253 -23.92 4.59 3.34
N ASN A 254 -23.66 4.66 2.04
CA ASN A 254 -22.72 5.62 1.47
C ASN A 254 -23.39 6.97 1.28
N ARG A 255 -22.61 8.04 1.44
CA ARG A 255 -23.05 9.37 1.01
C ARG A 255 -22.91 9.43 -0.52
N VAL A 256 -23.91 9.97 -1.19
CA VAL A 256 -23.82 10.31 -2.61
C VAL A 256 -22.71 11.34 -2.78
N GLN A 257 -21.81 11.09 -3.70
CA GLN A 257 -20.77 12.07 -4.06
C GLN A 257 -21.42 13.20 -4.85
N ARG A 258 -21.33 14.43 -4.37
CA ARG A 258 -21.99 15.61 -4.98
C ARG A 258 -21.57 15.91 -6.42
N GLU A 259 -20.40 15.42 -6.84
CA GLU A 259 -19.80 15.74 -8.14
C GLU A 259 -20.12 14.72 -9.26
N ASN A 260 -20.94 13.72 -8.97
CA ASN A 260 -21.31 12.72 -9.98
C ASN A 260 -22.70 13.04 -10.56
N GLU A 261 -22.73 13.93 -11.55
CA GLU A 261 -23.98 14.33 -12.25
C GLU A 261 -24.78 13.13 -12.75
N PHE A 262 -24.11 12.13 -13.31
CA PHE A 262 -24.75 10.89 -13.79
C PHE A 262 -25.47 10.13 -12.67
N GLN A 263 -24.84 10.01 -11.50
CA GLN A 263 -25.43 9.37 -10.35
C GLN A 263 -26.60 10.19 -9.79
N ASN A 264 -26.48 11.51 -9.76
CA ASN A 264 -27.50 12.42 -9.28
C ASN A 264 -28.76 12.34 -10.14
N ASP A 265 -28.65 12.28 -11.45
CA ASP A 265 -29.77 12.15 -12.39
C ASP A 265 -30.55 10.85 -12.21
N ILE A 266 -29.86 9.75 -11.84
CA ILE A 266 -30.51 8.45 -11.61
C ILE A 266 -31.23 8.42 -10.26
N ILE A 267 -30.61 9.02 -9.23
CA ILE A 267 -31.05 8.95 -7.84
C ILE A 267 -32.17 9.96 -7.54
N ALA A 268 -32.29 11.01 -8.35
CA ALA A 268 -33.30 12.06 -8.17
C ALA A 268 -34.74 11.51 -8.07
N ASP A 269 -35.01 10.40 -8.74
CA ASP A 269 -36.32 9.75 -8.79
C ASP A 269 -36.51 8.65 -7.73
N PHE A 270 -35.56 8.47 -6.80
CA PHE A 270 -35.63 7.39 -5.83
C PHE A 270 -36.40 7.80 -4.56
N ASP A 271 -37.47 7.07 -4.28
CA ASP A 271 -38.28 7.23 -3.07
C ASP A 271 -37.50 6.83 -1.79
N LYS A 272 -37.87 7.46 -0.66
CA LYS A 272 -37.41 7.01 0.64
C LYS A 272 -37.97 5.63 0.98
N ASP A 273 -37.21 4.87 1.76
CA ASP A 273 -37.59 3.55 2.27
C ASP A 273 -37.91 2.51 1.17
N VAL A 274 -37.39 2.75 -0.02
CA VAL A 274 -37.48 1.85 -1.18
C VAL A 274 -36.08 1.36 -1.55
N PHE A 275 -35.99 0.09 -1.92
CA PHE A 275 -34.74 -0.55 -2.34
C PHE A 275 -34.67 -0.58 -3.87
N TYR A 276 -33.56 -0.10 -4.41
CA TYR A 276 -33.31 -0.02 -5.86
C TYR A 276 -32.02 -0.76 -6.21
N SER A 277 -31.95 -1.22 -7.45
CA SER A 277 -30.68 -1.69 -8.03
C SER A 277 -30.49 -1.13 -9.42
N ILE A 278 -29.21 -0.96 -9.81
CA ILE A 278 -28.81 -0.48 -11.10
C ILE A 278 -27.82 -1.49 -11.69
N ASP A 279 -28.18 -2.07 -12.84
CA ASP A 279 -27.27 -2.91 -13.62
C ASP A 279 -26.62 -2.06 -14.70
N TYR A 280 -25.31 -2.13 -14.80
CA TYR A 280 -24.51 -1.39 -15.79
C TYR A 280 -23.15 -2.05 -16.04
N ILE A 281 -22.49 -1.66 -17.12
CA ILE A 281 -21.13 -2.07 -17.42
C ILE A 281 -20.22 -0.84 -17.23
N PRO A 282 -19.31 -0.85 -16.23
CA PRO A 282 -18.42 0.28 -16.00
C PRO A 282 -17.37 0.40 -17.12
N SER A 283 -17.06 1.66 -17.49
CA SER A 283 -16.04 2.00 -18.49
C SER A 283 -14.62 2.13 -17.92
N ARG A 284 -14.47 2.03 -16.60
CA ARG A 284 -13.19 2.14 -15.89
C ARG A 284 -13.25 1.42 -14.54
N GLY A 285 -12.09 1.06 -14.03
CA GLY A 285 -11.92 0.52 -12.67
C GLY A 285 -11.92 -1.01 -12.61
N LYS A 286 -12.04 -1.55 -11.38
CA LYS A 286 -11.89 -3.00 -11.11
C LYS A 286 -12.83 -3.89 -11.91
N ASN A 287 -14.03 -3.39 -12.20
CA ASN A 287 -15.10 -4.13 -12.90
C ASN A 287 -15.29 -3.67 -14.34
N GLU A 288 -14.31 -3.00 -14.95
CA GLU A 288 -14.38 -2.53 -16.34
C GLU A 288 -14.79 -3.66 -17.28
N GLY A 289 -15.78 -3.39 -18.13
CA GLY A 289 -16.30 -4.34 -19.12
C GLY A 289 -17.11 -5.50 -18.55
N ARG A 290 -17.40 -5.54 -17.24
CA ARG A 290 -18.20 -6.60 -16.60
C ARG A 290 -19.52 -6.05 -16.11
N GLU A 291 -20.61 -6.79 -16.33
CA GLU A 291 -21.90 -6.42 -15.78
C GLU A 291 -21.81 -6.33 -14.24
N THR A 292 -22.23 -5.18 -13.69
CA THR A 292 -22.13 -4.84 -12.28
C THR A 292 -23.46 -4.31 -11.79
N THR A 293 -23.89 -4.77 -10.62
CA THR A 293 -25.11 -4.27 -9.96
C THR A 293 -24.74 -3.41 -8.76
N LEU A 294 -25.27 -2.18 -8.73
CA LEU A 294 -25.23 -1.31 -7.55
C LEU A 294 -26.59 -1.30 -6.86
N TYR A 295 -26.56 -1.29 -5.53
CA TYR A 295 -27.78 -1.26 -4.72
C TYR A 295 -27.90 0.05 -3.94
N TYR A 296 -29.14 0.56 -3.83
CA TYR A 296 -29.46 1.81 -3.17
C TYR A 296 -30.62 1.65 -2.20
N TYR A 297 -30.44 2.17 -0.98
CA TYR A 297 -31.47 2.20 0.05
C TYR A 297 -31.29 3.43 0.94
N ASN A 298 -32.37 4.22 1.14
CA ASN A 298 -32.39 5.37 2.04
C ASN A 298 -31.24 6.37 1.81
N LEU A 299 -31.12 6.88 0.59
CA LEU A 299 -30.17 7.93 0.26
C LEU A 299 -30.50 9.19 1.07
N LYS A 300 -29.70 9.49 2.08
CA LYS A 300 -29.78 10.78 2.77
C LYS A 300 -29.17 11.86 1.86
N LEU A 301 -30.00 12.52 1.10
CA LEU A 301 -29.68 13.85 0.61
C LEU A 301 -29.54 14.74 1.85
N ARG A 302 -28.35 15.26 2.15
CA ARG A 302 -28.24 16.37 3.09
C ARG A 302 -28.81 17.59 2.39
N SER A 303 -29.92 18.10 2.90
CA SER A 303 -30.25 19.52 2.80
C SER A 303 -29.06 20.32 3.34
N CYS A 304 -28.67 21.36 2.62
CA CYS A 304 -27.67 22.35 3.00
C CYS A 304 -27.93 22.90 4.39
#